data_4e3ed45ed9c2045a00da01dce8c0ee2c
#
_entry.id   4e3ed45ed9c2045a00da01dce8c0ee2c
#
_cell.length_a   1.000
_cell.length_b   1.000
_cell.length_c   1.000
_cell.angle_alpha   90.00
_cell.angle_beta   90.00
_cell.angle_gamma   90.00
#
_symmetry.space_group_name_H-M   'P 1'
#
loop_
_entity.id
_entity.type
_entity.pdbx_description
1 polymer ?
#
loop_
_entity_poly.entity_id
_entity_poly.type
_entity_poly.pdbx_seq_one_letter_code
_entity_poly.pdbx_strand_id
1 'polypeptide(L)'
;MTRLRSLVVPLVAAALACLVEACSETRTTAPREEQHAAITAKAQSREPLEALPDVPALDPKLVTLGRRLFHERRLSSDGSTACANCHDLAKGGVDGLARSAGVGGKLGLVNAPTVYNAALNFVQFWDGRAATLEEQIGFPVTNPIEMATTWPKLVAFLKADPEYASAFAAVFPDGVTEANVRRAIADFERTLLTRGSPFDRFLGGDEHALGPEARTGYETFKSVGCIACHQGRNVGGNMFQRFGVLGDYFKDRGNVTEADYGRYNVTHNEADRFVFRVPSLRNVERTAPYFHDGSATTLNQAVQVMARYQLGRKLSDDQVSSIIAFLKSLSGELAAPGEKG
;
A
#
# COMPACT_ATOMS: atom_id res chain seq x y z
N MET A 1 -26.36 42.52 -61.52
CA MET A 1 -26.33 41.89 -62.89
C MET A 1 -25.58 40.59 -62.77
N THR A 2 -26.15 39.53 -63.12
CA THR A 2 -25.84 38.33 -63.86
C THR A 2 -26.15 37.03 -63.12
N ARG A 3 -27.35 36.58 -63.39
CA ARG A 3 -27.83 35.25 -63.80
C ARG A 3 -27.55 33.99 -62.93
N LEU A 4 -28.68 33.50 -62.40
CA LEU A 4 -28.97 32.11 -62.04
C LEU A 4 -28.77 31.18 -63.25
N ARG A 5 -28.19 30.00 -62.98
CA ARG A 5 -28.42 28.82 -63.84
C ARG A 5 -28.80 27.62 -62.97
N SER A 6 -30.04 27.24 -63.12
CA SER A 6 -30.58 25.98 -62.62
C SER A 6 -30.02 24.82 -63.45
N LEU A 7 -29.62 23.74 -62.75
CA LEU A 7 -29.37 22.43 -63.38
C LEU A 7 -30.27 21.40 -62.72
N VAL A 8 -31.19 20.92 -63.55
CA VAL A 8 -32.10 19.81 -63.28
C VAL A 8 -31.32 18.51 -63.46
N VAL A 9 -31.40 17.60 -62.48
CA VAL A 9 -30.88 16.24 -62.59
C VAL A 9 -32.04 15.26 -62.42
N PRO A 10 -32.19 14.29 -63.31
CA PRO A 10 -33.39 13.41 -63.31
C PRO A 10 -33.26 12.28 -62.28
N LEU A 11 -34.39 11.89 -61.71
CA LEU A 11 -34.60 10.68 -60.92
C LEU A 11 -34.33 9.42 -61.78
N VAL A 12 -33.44 8.57 -61.31
CA VAL A 12 -33.39 7.17 -61.74
C VAL A 12 -33.88 6.32 -60.55
N ALA A 13 -35.07 5.74 -60.72
CA ALA A 13 -35.60 4.76 -59.79
C ALA A 13 -34.96 3.40 -60.11
N ALA A 14 -34.16 2.90 -59.19
CA ALA A 14 -33.68 1.51 -59.18
C ALA A 14 -34.39 0.78 -58.06
N ALA A 15 -35.27 -0.14 -58.45
CA ALA A 15 -35.90 -1.09 -57.52
C ALA A 15 -34.85 -2.12 -57.08
N LEU A 16 -34.50 -2.12 -55.78
CA LEU A 16 -33.64 -3.15 -55.17
C LEU A 16 -34.55 -4.06 -54.34
N ALA A 17 -34.71 -5.30 -54.80
CA ALA A 17 -35.41 -6.36 -54.08
C ALA A 17 -34.53 -6.75 -52.87
N CYS A 18 -34.96 -6.45 -51.62
CA CYS A 18 -34.34 -6.97 -50.39
C CYS A 18 -34.79 -8.41 -50.18
N LEU A 19 -33.87 -9.34 -50.39
CA LEU A 19 -33.91 -10.67 -49.82
C LEU A 19 -33.69 -10.56 -48.31
N VAL A 20 -34.75 -10.80 -47.55
CA VAL A 20 -34.68 -10.95 -46.10
C VAL A 20 -34.22 -12.38 -45.81
N GLU A 21 -32.89 -12.57 -45.64
CA GLU A 21 -32.35 -13.76 -44.97
C GLU A 21 -32.60 -13.60 -43.48
N ALA A 22 -33.51 -14.38 -42.94
CA ALA A 22 -33.74 -14.53 -41.52
C ALA A 22 -32.55 -15.30 -40.90
N CYS A 23 -31.54 -14.58 -40.40
CA CYS A 23 -30.60 -15.17 -39.46
C CYS A 23 -31.31 -15.44 -38.12
N SER A 24 -31.72 -16.69 -37.91
CA SER A 24 -32.12 -17.18 -36.59
C SER A 24 -30.84 -17.31 -35.71
N GLU A 25 -30.49 -16.22 -35.05
CA GLU A 25 -29.56 -16.32 -33.93
C GLU A 25 -30.20 -17.14 -32.80
N THR A 26 -29.82 -18.40 -32.68
CA THR A 26 -30.09 -19.20 -31.49
C THR A 26 -29.33 -18.54 -30.32
N ARG A 27 -29.99 -17.65 -29.60
CA ARG A 27 -29.54 -17.19 -28.29
C ARG A 27 -29.57 -18.40 -27.35
N THR A 28 -28.44 -19.09 -27.20
CA THR A 28 -28.23 -20.02 -26.11
C THR A 28 -28.19 -19.17 -24.81
N THR A 29 -29.34 -19.14 -24.12
CA THR A 29 -29.36 -18.58 -22.77
C THR A 29 -28.55 -19.49 -21.85
N ALA A 30 -27.48 -18.97 -21.28
CA ALA A 30 -26.71 -19.69 -20.27
C ALA A 30 -27.62 -20.18 -19.13
N PRO A 31 -27.35 -21.33 -18.50
CA PRO A 31 -28.12 -21.83 -17.38
C PRO A 31 -28.28 -20.77 -16.28
N ARG A 32 -29.42 -20.80 -15.60
CA ARG A 32 -29.79 -19.79 -14.57
C ARG A 32 -28.75 -19.67 -13.45
N GLU A 33 -28.01 -20.76 -13.16
CA GLU A 33 -26.91 -20.77 -12.21
C GLU A 33 -25.67 -19.99 -12.71
N GLU A 34 -25.33 -20.10 -14.00
CA GLU A 34 -24.23 -19.31 -14.58
C GLU A 34 -24.56 -17.82 -14.65
N GLN A 35 -25.82 -17.48 -14.91
CA GLN A 35 -26.26 -16.09 -14.87
C GLN A 35 -26.24 -15.53 -13.44
N HIS A 36 -26.61 -16.33 -12.44
CA HIS A 36 -26.50 -15.92 -11.01
C HIS A 36 -25.06 -15.76 -10.60
N ALA A 37 -24.16 -16.69 -10.98
CA ALA A 37 -22.73 -16.59 -10.71
C ALA A 37 -22.09 -15.35 -11.38
N ALA A 38 -22.47 -15.07 -12.63
CA ALA A 38 -22.00 -13.88 -13.36
C ALA A 38 -22.55 -12.56 -12.77
N ILE A 39 -23.79 -12.55 -12.27
CA ILE A 39 -24.40 -11.39 -11.59
C ILE A 39 -23.74 -11.19 -10.22
N THR A 40 -23.46 -12.25 -9.48
CA THR A 40 -22.78 -12.19 -8.18
C THR A 40 -21.32 -11.74 -8.35
N ALA A 41 -20.59 -12.27 -9.33
CA ALA A 41 -19.24 -11.83 -9.66
C ALA A 41 -19.20 -10.35 -10.12
N LYS A 42 -20.22 -9.87 -10.84
CA LYS A 42 -20.32 -8.48 -11.26
C LYS A 42 -20.77 -7.54 -10.12
N ALA A 43 -21.48 -8.07 -9.11
CA ALA A 43 -21.79 -7.33 -7.89
C ALA A 43 -20.57 -7.19 -6.98
N GLN A 44 -19.72 -8.24 -6.87
CA GLN A 44 -18.43 -8.19 -6.18
C GLN A 44 -17.45 -7.18 -6.81
N SER A 45 -17.56 -6.90 -8.12
CA SER A 45 -16.76 -5.87 -8.81
C SER A 45 -17.11 -4.42 -8.43
N ARG A 46 -18.09 -4.19 -7.54
CA ARG A 46 -18.50 -2.86 -7.05
C ARG A 46 -18.06 -2.55 -5.65
N GLU A 47 -17.41 -3.50 -4.96
CA GLU A 47 -16.83 -3.22 -3.64
C GLU A 47 -15.62 -2.27 -3.79
N PRO A 48 -15.54 -1.22 -2.97
CA PRO A 48 -14.44 -0.27 -3.03
C PRO A 48 -13.14 -0.82 -2.46
N LEU A 49 -13.19 -1.99 -1.81
CA LEU A 49 -12.04 -2.74 -1.32
C LEU A 49 -11.84 -3.99 -2.17
N GLU A 50 -10.57 -4.34 -2.38
CA GLU A 50 -10.16 -5.49 -3.18
C GLU A 50 -9.29 -6.43 -2.34
N ALA A 51 -9.34 -7.73 -2.63
CA ALA A 51 -8.43 -8.71 -2.04
C ALA A 51 -6.98 -8.44 -2.49
N LEU A 52 -6.02 -8.85 -1.66
CA LEU A 52 -4.61 -8.76 -2.03
C LEU A 52 -4.32 -9.65 -3.25
N PRO A 53 -3.44 -9.19 -4.16
CA PRO A 53 -3.03 -9.97 -5.32
C PRO A 53 -2.16 -11.16 -4.91
N ASP A 54 -1.90 -12.05 -5.86
CA ASP A 54 -0.88 -13.08 -5.70
C ASP A 54 0.51 -12.46 -5.57
N VAL A 55 1.39 -13.14 -4.82
CA VAL A 55 2.80 -12.76 -4.77
C VAL A 55 3.38 -12.87 -6.18
N PRO A 56 4.08 -11.82 -6.66
CA PRO A 56 4.65 -11.86 -8.01
C PRO A 56 5.67 -13.00 -8.14
N ALA A 57 5.70 -13.62 -9.32
CA ALA A 57 6.73 -14.61 -9.65
C ALA A 57 8.07 -13.88 -9.84
N LEU A 58 8.95 -13.98 -8.85
CA LEU A 58 10.29 -13.38 -8.85
C LEU A 58 11.35 -14.49 -8.81
N ASP A 59 12.58 -14.17 -9.24
CA ASP A 59 13.70 -15.10 -9.12
C ASP A 59 13.95 -15.42 -7.63
N PRO A 60 13.85 -16.70 -7.20
CA PRO A 60 14.05 -17.09 -5.80
C PRO A 60 15.45 -16.75 -5.27
N LYS A 61 16.48 -16.78 -6.13
CA LYS A 61 17.85 -16.39 -5.74
C LYS A 61 17.94 -14.91 -5.44
N LEU A 62 17.28 -14.07 -6.25
CA LEU A 62 17.23 -12.64 -6.05
C LEU A 62 16.45 -12.27 -4.77
N VAL A 63 15.31 -12.92 -4.52
CA VAL A 63 14.53 -12.76 -3.29
C VAL A 63 15.35 -13.17 -2.05
N THR A 64 16.08 -14.29 -2.14
CA THR A 64 16.97 -14.74 -1.05
C THR A 64 18.08 -13.74 -0.78
N LEU A 65 18.72 -13.21 -1.82
CA LEU A 65 19.74 -12.17 -1.70
C LEU A 65 19.15 -10.92 -1.03
N GLY A 66 17.98 -10.45 -1.47
CA GLY A 66 17.28 -9.30 -0.90
C GLY A 66 16.95 -9.50 0.58
N ARG A 67 16.48 -10.71 0.95
CA ARG A 67 16.24 -11.07 2.37
C ARG A 67 17.51 -10.98 3.19
N ARG A 68 18.64 -11.52 2.72
CA ARG A 68 19.92 -11.43 3.43
C ARG A 68 20.33 -9.97 3.65
N LEU A 69 20.23 -9.14 2.61
CA LEU A 69 20.53 -7.71 2.68
C LEU A 69 19.62 -6.98 3.66
N PHE A 70 18.32 -7.28 3.68
CA PHE A 70 17.36 -6.68 4.60
C PHE A 70 17.69 -6.93 6.08
N HIS A 71 18.36 -8.04 6.40
CA HIS A 71 18.79 -8.41 7.76
C HIS A 71 20.27 -8.10 8.03
N GLU A 72 21.03 -7.58 7.07
CA GLU A 72 22.46 -7.37 7.17
C GLU A 72 22.81 -6.08 7.93
N ARG A 73 23.23 -6.21 9.17
CA ARG A 73 23.60 -5.06 10.02
C ARG A 73 24.87 -4.34 9.56
N ARG A 74 25.81 -5.07 8.93
CA ARG A 74 27.08 -4.50 8.43
C ARG A 74 26.88 -3.47 7.30
N LEU A 75 25.63 -3.32 6.82
CA LEU A 75 25.27 -2.24 5.88
C LEU A 75 25.20 -0.87 6.57
N SER A 76 25.09 -0.79 7.89
CA SER A 76 25.17 0.48 8.64
C SER A 76 26.61 0.85 8.99
N SER A 77 26.84 2.14 9.30
CA SER A 77 28.19 2.68 9.52
C SER A 77 28.94 2.06 10.70
N ASP A 78 28.21 1.59 11.71
CA ASP A 78 28.74 0.98 12.95
C ASP A 78 28.42 -0.52 13.07
N GLY A 79 27.77 -1.12 12.07
CA GLY A 79 27.37 -2.53 12.08
C GLY A 79 26.23 -2.87 13.05
N SER A 80 25.51 -1.89 13.56
CA SER A 80 24.45 -2.11 14.57
C SER A 80 23.05 -2.25 13.99
N THR A 81 22.78 -1.68 12.82
CA THR A 81 21.44 -1.45 12.30
C THR A 81 21.23 -2.06 10.92
N ALA A 82 20.16 -2.83 10.75
CA ALA A 82 19.66 -3.34 9.49
C ALA A 82 18.22 -2.86 9.28
N CYS A 83 17.64 -3.06 8.09
CA CYS A 83 16.22 -2.77 7.82
C CYS A 83 15.31 -3.50 8.82
N ALA A 84 15.61 -4.75 9.12
CA ALA A 84 14.88 -5.59 10.07
C ALA A 84 14.86 -5.06 11.51
N ASN A 85 15.74 -4.12 11.90
CA ASN A 85 15.71 -3.53 13.22
C ASN A 85 14.49 -2.61 13.44
N CYS A 86 14.14 -1.84 12.41
CA CYS A 86 12.96 -0.96 12.42
C CYS A 86 11.72 -1.63 11.81
N HIS A 87 11.94 -2.66 10.97
CA HIS A 87 10.89 -3.38 10.25
C HIS A 87 10.91 -4.88 10.60
N ASP A 88 10.64 -5.20 11.87
CA ASP A 88 10.62 -6.59 12.38
C ASP A 88 9.42 -7.34 11.75
N LEU A 89 9.72 -8.30 10.89
CA LEU A 89 8.72 -9.06 10.17
C LEU A 89 7.82 -9.90 11.10
N ALA A 90 8.33 -10.34 12.24
CA ALA A 90 7.53 -11.07 13.24
C ALA A 90 6.53 -10.17 13.97
N LYS A 91 6.74 -8.86 13.96
CA LYS A 91 5.88 -7.86 14.60
C LYS A 91 4.99 -7.07 13.62
N GLY A 92 4.75 -7.63 12.44
CA GLY A 92 3.96 -6.94 11.43
C GLY A 92 4.75 -5.92 10.59
N GLY A 93 6.09 -6.06 10.53
CA GLY A 93 6.97 -5.20 9.73
C GLY A 93 7.24 -3.83 10.34
N VAL A 94 7.15 -3.70 11.67
CA VAL A 94 7.43 -2.50 12.47
C VAL A 94 8.20 -2.90 13.74
N ASP A 95 8.83 -1.94 14.44
CA ASP A 95 9.46 -2.18 15.73
C ASP A 95 8.54 -1.98 16.95
N GLY A 96 7.35 -1.40 16.73
CA GLY A 96 6.39 -1.09 17.79
C GLY A 96 6.72 0.17 18.59
N LEU A 97 7.65 1.00 18.10
CA LEU A 97 8.06 2.24 18.75
C LEU A 97 7.44 3.45 18.04
N ALA A 98 7.18 4.53 18.79
CA ALA A 98 6.76 5.79 18.19
C ALA A 98 7.85 6.36 17.26
N ARG A 99 9.12 6.12 17.60
CA ARG A 99 10.31 6.50 16.81
C ARG A 99 11.36 5.43 16.93
N SER A 100 11.79 4.89 15.80
CA SER A 100 12.84 3.88 15.74
C SER A 100 14.21 4.44 16.12
N ALA A 101 15.07 3.60 16.69
CA ALA A 101 16.45 3.95 16.97
C ALA A 101 17.38 3.43 15.88
N GLY A 102 18.16 4.31 15.27
CA GLY A 102 19.22 3.97 14.33
C GLY A 102 20.61 3.92 14.96
N VAL A 103 21.64 4.13 14.16
CA VAL A 103 23.06 4.09 14.61
C VAL A 103 23.32 5.01 15.79
N GLY A 104 24.07 4.50 16.77
CA GLY A 104 24.36 5.23 17.99
C GLY A 104 23.15 5.54 18.86
N GLY A 105 22.02 4.84 18.67
CA GLY A 105 20.77 5.05 19.44
C GLY A 105 20.04 6.34 19.10
N LYS A 106 20.33 7.00 17.98
CA LYS A 106 19.65 8.22 17.53
C LYS A 106 18.21 7.89 17.12
N LEU A 107 17.26 8.70 17.60
CA LEU A 107 15.84 8.47 17.32
C LEU A 107 15.43 9.11 15.98
N GLY A 108 14.67 8.36 15.19
CA GLY A 108 14.00 8.83 13.99
C GLY A 108 13.01 9.95 14.27
N LEU A 109 12.52 10.61 13.22
CA LEU A 109 11.58 11.72 13.33
C LEU A 109 10.12 11.27 13.30
N VAL A 110 9.86 10.12 12.70
CA VAL A 110 8.50 9.57 12.48
C VAL A 110 8.43 8.10 12.86
N ASN A 111 7.22 7.62 13.06
CA ASN A 111 6.92 6.20 13.23
C ASN A 111 7.28 5.43 11.95
N ALA A 112 7.96 4.29 12.08
CA ALA A 112 8.31 3.42 10.97
C ALA A 112 7.05 2.72 10.42
N PRO A 113 6.62 3.00 9.18
CA PRO A 113 5.49 2.30 8.60
C PRO A 113 5.86 0.85 8.28
N THR A 114 4.87 -0.04 8.27
CA THR A 114 5.10 -1.44 7.92
C THR A 114 5.66 -1.59 6.50
N VAL A 115 6.59 -2.56 6.33
CA VAL A 115 7.06 -3.02 5.01
C VAL A 115 6.12 -4.04 4.39
N TYR A 116 5.21 -4.66 5.17
CA TYR A 116 4.19 -5.53 4.61
C TYR A 116 3.24 -4.74 3.71
N ASN A 117 2.98 -5.30 2.53
CA ASN A 117 2.15 -4.72 1.49
C ASN A 117 2.65 -3.33 0.99
N ALA A 118 3.87 -2.91 1.35
CA ALA A 118 4.43 -1.62 0.93
C ALA A 118 4.57 -1.50 -0.59
N ALA A 119 4.79 -2.62 -1.28
CA ALA A 119 4.83 -2.68 -2.74
C ALA A 119 3.52 -2.24 -3.44
N LEU A 120 2.40 -2.22 -2.72
CA LEU A 120 1.09 -1.79 -3.22
C LEU A 120 0.82 -0.30 -2.99
N ASN A 121 1.69 0.41 -2.29
CA ASN A 121 1.57 1.85 -2.12
C ASN A 121 1.97 2.56 -3.43
N PHE A 122 1.26 3.64 -3.78
CA PHE A 122 1.58 4.42 -4.98
C PHE A 122 2.84 5.28 -4.82
N VAL A 123 3.25 5.59 -3.59
CA VAL A 123 4.52 6.23 -3.19
C VAL A 123 4.94 5.72 -1.82
N GLN A 124 6.21 5.90 -1.45
CA GLN A 124 6.75 5.46 -0.17
C GLN A 124 6.98 6.64 0.78
N PHE A 125 7.14 6.35 2.08
CA PHE A 125 7.16 7.27 3.22
C PHE A 125 5.80 7.93 3.52
N TRP A 126 5.70 8.58 4.67
CA TRP A 126 4.52 9.33 5.08
C TRP A 126 4.26 10.55 4.18
N ASP A 127 5.32 11.21 3.73
CA ASP A 127 5.31 12.42 2.89
C ASP A 127 5.36 12.14 1.38
N GLY A 128 5.56 10.87 1.00
CA GLY A 128 5.59 10.46 -0.41
C GLY A 128 6.82 10.92 -1.18
N ARG A 129 7.97 11.12 -0.51
CA ARG A 129 9.21 11.60 -1.14
C ARG A 129 9.92 10.58 -2.03
N ALA A 130 9.51 9.33 -2.02
CA ALA A 130 10.04 8.30 -2.92
C ALA A 130 8.90 7.66 -3.72
N ALA A 131 9.07 7.56 -5.05
CA ALA A 131 8.08 7.01 -5.95
C ALA A 131 8.06 5.47 -5.96
N THR A 132 9.19 4.82 -5.67
CA THR A 132 9.35 3.37 -5.73
C THR A 132 10.01 2.82 -4.47
N LEU A 133 9.98 1.50 -4.30
CA LEU A 133 10.72 0.82 -3.23
C LEU A 133 12.23 1.02 -3.39
N GLU A 134 12.75 0.93 -4.61
CA GLU A 134 14.16 1.12 -4.90
C GLU A 134 14.65 2.54 -4.52
N GLU A 135 13.83 3.55 -4.76
CA GLU A 135 14.14 4.91 -4.31
C GLU A 135 14.10 5.00 -2.78
N GLN A 136 13.07 4.43 -2.16
CA GLN A 136 12.89 4.44 -0.71
C GLN A 136 14.13 3.89 0.00
N ILE A 137 14.63 2.72 -0.43
CA ILE A 137 15.80 2.05 0.15
C ILE A 137 17.04 2.96 0.15
N GLY A 138 17.11 3.89 -0.77
CA GLY A 138 18.21 4.86 -0.85
C GLY A 138 18.33 5.78 0.36
N PHE A 139 17.22 6.16 0.96
CA PHE A 139 17.18 7.17 2.02
C PHE A 139 17.73 6.67 3.36
N PRO A 140 17.27 5.54 3.96
CA PRO A 140 17.77 5.09 5.24
C PRO A 140 19.27 4.78 5.22
N VAL A 141 19.81 4.30 4.11
CA VAL A 141 21.25 4.00 3.96
C VAL A 141 22.10 5.25 4.23
N THR A 142 21.71 6.40 3.67
CA THR A 142 22.50 7.64 3.78
C THR A 142 22.06 8.54 4.94
N ASN A 143 20.94 8.25 5.58
CA ASN A 143 20.41 9.06 6.68
C ASN A 143 21.33 8.96 7.91
N PRO A 144 21.86 10.08 8.45
CA PRO A 144 22.79 10.08 9.57
C PRO A 144 22.19 9.65 10.91
N ILE A 145 20.87 9.51 10.99
CA ILE A 145 20.17 9.02 12.18
C ILE A 145 19.64 7.59 12.02
N GLU A 146 19.74 6.98 10.82
CA GLU A 146 19.31 5.61 10.55
C GLU A 146 20.51 4.68 10.34
N MET A 147 21.03 4.53 9.12
CA MET A 147 22.19 3.65 8.85
C MET A 147 23.51 4.41 8.73
N ALA A 148 23.48 5.71 8.47
CA ALA A 148 24.62 6.65 8.46
C ALA A 148 25.83 6.20 7.63
N THR A 149 25.64 5.49 6.52
CA THR A 149 26.72 5.03 5.63
C THR A 149 26.66 5.77 4.29
N THR A 150 27.45 5.34 3.31
CA THR A 150 27.39 5.85 1.93
C THR A 150 27.33 4.69 0.95
N TRP A 151 26.72 4.89 -0.19
CA TRP A 151 26.62 3.86 -1.21
C TRP A 151 27.98 3.33 -1.68
N PRO A 152 29.03 4.17 -1.91
CA PRO A 152 30.35 3.66 -2.25
C PRO A 152 30.95 2.74 -1.19
N LYS A 153 30.81 3.05 0.12
CA LYS A 153 31.31 2.21 1.21
C LYS A 153 30.54 0.88 1.27
N LEU A 154 29.21 0.93 1.17
CA LEU A 154 28.35 -0.24 1.18
C LEU A 154 28.65 -1.18 0.02
N VAL A 155 28.77 -0.64 -1.20
CA VAL A 155 29.11 -1.43 -2.41
C VAL A 155 30.51 -2.03 -2.30
N ALA A 156 31.50 -1.27 -1.80
CA ALA A 156 32.86 -1.79 -1.57
C ALA A 156 32.87 -2.95 -0.57
N PHE A 157 32.13 -2.83 0.53
CA PHE A 157 31.96 -3.90 1.53
C PHE A 157 31.37 -5.16 0.88
N LEU A 158 30.25 -5.05 0.16
CA LEU A 158 29.61 -6.20 -0.48
C LEU A 158 30.46 -6.85 -1.58
N LYS A 159 31.27 -6.06 -2.29
CA LYS A 159 32.25 -6.58 -3.28
C LYS A 159 33.39 -7.35 -2.63
N ALA A 160 33.82 -6.93 -1.45
CA ALA A 160 34.91 -7.56 -0.72
C ALA A 160 34.48 -8.83 0.04
N ASP A 161 33.20 -9.00 0.29
CA ASP A 161 32.64 -10.20 0.93
C ASP A 161 32.39 -11.28 -0.16
N PRO A 162 33.12 -12.45 -0.12
CA PRO A 162 33.03 -13.46 -1.18
C PRO A 162 31.64 -14.05 -1.34
N GLU A 163 30.87 -14.16 -0.26
CA GLU A 163 29.52 -14.72 -0.31
C GLU A 163 28.57 -13.76 -1.02
N TYR A 164 28.61 -12.47 -0.69
CA TYR A 164 27.83 -11.47 -1.39
C TYR A 164 28.26 -11.31 -2.84
N ALA A 165 29.56 -11.20 -3.12
CA ALA A 165 30.06 -11.10 -4.49
C ALA A 165 29.58 -12.26 -5.38
N SER A 166 29.65 -13.51 -4.86
CA SER A 166 29.14 -14.69 -5.54
C SER A 166 27.62 -14.66 -5.72
N ALA A 167 26.88 -14.29 -4.67
CA ALA A 167 25.42 -14.23 -4.73
C ALA A 167 24.92 -13.19 -5.74
N PHE A 168 25.56 -12.01 -5.81
CA PHE A 168 25.25 -10.99 -6.78
C PHE A 168 25.58 -11.44 -8.22
N ALA A 169 26.76 -12.06 -8.44
CA ALA A 169 27.15 -12.56 -9.77
C ALA A 169 26.20 -13.66 -10.30
N ALA A 170 25.52 -14.38 -9.39
CA ALA A 170 24.56 -15.40 -9.76
C ALA A 170 23.22 -14.86 -10.30
N VAL A 171 22.91 -13.59 -10.05
CA VAL A 171 21.61 -12.96 -10.39
C VAL A 171 21.77 -11.67 -11.21
N PHE A 172 22.93 -11.02 -11.20
CA PHE A 172 23.21 -9.79 -11.92
C PHE A 172 24.50 -9.89 -12.74
N PRO A 173 24.45 -9.70 -14.07
CA PRO A 173 25.64 -9.76 -14.92
C PRO A 173 26.75 -8.76 -14.55
N ASP A 174 26.38 -7.59 -14.03
CA ASP A 174 27.26 -6.51 -13.58
C ASP A 174 27.63 -6.58 -12.08
N GLY A 175 27.19 -7.65 -11.41
CA GLY A 175 27.53 -7.95 -10.01
C GLY A 175 26.98 -6.91 -9.01
N VAL A 176 27.85 -6.52 -8.06
CA VAL A 176 27.44 -5.60 -6.98
C VAL A 176 27.47 -4.15 -7.47
N THR A 177 26.31 -3.55 -7.58
CA THR A 177 26.11 -2.11 -7.83
C THR A 177 25.06 -1.56 -6.86
N GLU A 178 25.02 -0.25 -6.64
CA GLU A 178 23.94 0.37 -5.85
C GLU A 178 22.55 -0.01 -6.37
N ALA A 179 22.34 0.06 -7.69
CA ALA A 179 21.07 -0.29 -8.31
C ALA A 179 20.65 -1.73 -8.03
N ASN A 180 21.61 -2.68 -8.11
CA ASN A 180 21.35 -4.09 -7.85
C ASN A 180 21.07 -4.39 -6.38
N VAL A 181 21.72 -3.69 -5.46
CA VAL A 181 21.42 -3.80 -4.01
C VAL A 181 19.99 -3.31 -3.74
N ARG A 182 19.63 -2.15 -4.24
CA ARG A 182 18.27 -1.60 -4.10
C ARG A 182 17.23 -2.54 -4.72
N ARG A 183 17.49 -3.05 -5.91
CA ARG A 183 16.61 -3.98 -6.60
C ARG A 183 16.40 -5.28 -5.81
N ALA A 184 17.48 -5.87 -5.28
CA ALA A 184 17.39 -7.11 -4.52
C ALA A 184 16.51 -6.94 -3.26
N ILE A 185 16.73 -5.86 -2.50
CA ILE A 185 15.91 -5.58 -1.31
C ILE A 185 14.44 -5.31 -1.72
N ALA A 186 14.20 -4.51 -2.76
CA ALA A 186 12.86 -4.21 -3.25
C ALA A 186 12.11 -5.47 -3.73
N ASP A 187 12.78 -6.40 -4.43
CA ASP A 187 12.15 -7.65 -4.86
C ASP A 187 11.83 -8.58 -3.68
N PHE A 188 12.65 -8.59 -2.63
CA PHE A 188 12.26 -9.22 -1.39
C PHE A 188 11.03 -8.57 -0.76
N GLU A 189 10.98 -7.25 -0.65
CA GLU A 189 9.80 -6.53 -0.10
C GLU A 189 8.54 -6.76 -0.92
N ARG A 190 8.64 -6.93 -2.24
CA ARG A 190 7.50 -7.29 -3.12
C ARG A 190 6.88 -8.64 -2.77
N THR A 191 7.63 -9.54 -2.13
CA THR A 191 7.10 -10.81 -1.63
C THR A 191 6.34 -10.68 -0.30
N LEU A 192 6.48 -9.57 0.41
CA LEU A 192 5.88 -9.36 1.72
C LEU A 192 4.39 -8.97 1.62
N LEU A 193 3.58 -9.82 1.01
CA LEU A 193 2.13 -9.67 0.93
C LEU A 193 1.43 -10.55 1.96
N THR A 194 0.58 -9.96 2.80
CA THR A 194 -0.11 -10.65 3.90
C THR A 194 -1.47 -11.15 3.45
N ARG A 195 -1.48 -12.15 2.59
CA ARG A 195 -2.68 -12.75 2.00
C ARG A 195 -3.49 -13.57 3.02
N GLY A 196 -4.69 -13.97 2.62
CA GLY A 196 -5.50 -14.92 3.38
C GLY A 196 -6.18 -14.33 4.62
N SER A 197 -6.26 -12.99 4.73
CA SER A 197 -7.02 -12.37 5.82
C SER A 197 -8.48 -12.82 5.79
N PRO A 198 -9.19 -12.83 6.93
CA PRO A 198 -10.63 -13.10 6.95
C PRO A 198 -11.41 -12.23 5.95
N PHE A 199 -11.02 -10.96 5.81
CA PHE A 199 -11.65 -10.04 4.86
C PHE A 199 -11.34 -10.40 3.39
N ASP A 200 -10.11 -10.84 3.06
CA ASP A 200 -9.78 -11.30 1.70
C ASP A 200 -10.60 -12.54 1.31
N ARG A 201 -10.77 -13.49 2.23
CA ARG A 201 -11.62 -14.67 2.00
C ARG A 201 -13.08 -14.29 1.81
N PHE A 202 -13.58 -13.34 2.60
CA PHE A 202 -14.93 -12.79 2.43
C PHE A 202 -15.13 -12.17 1.05
N LEU A 203 -14.18 -11.34 0.58
CA LEU A 203 -14.20 -10.78 -0.77
C LEU A 203 -14.09 -11.86 -1.86
N GLY A 204 -13.45 -12.98 -1.56
CA GLY A 204 -13.34 -14.16 -2.42
C GLY A 204 -14.59 -15.05 -2.43
N GLY A 205 -15.65 -14.68 -1.70
CA GLY A 205 -16.93 -15.40 -1.67
C GLY A 205 -17.16 -16.32 -0.47
N ASP A 206 -16.22 -16.42 0.49
CA ASP A 206 -16.43 -17.10 1.76
C ASP A 206 -17.21 -16.20 2.73
N GLU A 207 -18.52 -16.26 2.64
CA GLU A 207 -19.40 -15.43 3.47
C GLU A 207 -19.23 -15.68 4.98
N HIS A 208 -18.70 -16.84 5.40
CA HIS A 208 -18.49 -17.18 6.80
C HIS A 208 -17.13 -16.72 7.34
N ALA A 209 -16.22 -16.28 6.47
CA ALA A 209 -14.89 -15.83 6.87
C ALA A 209 -14.91 -14.55 7.73
N LEU A 210 -15.97 -13.73 7.61
CA LEU A 210 -16.13 -12.49 8.35
C LEU A 210 -17.23 -12.65 9.41
N GLY A 211 -16.83 -12.57 10.69
CA GLY A 211 -17.78 -12.64 11.81
C GLY A 211 -18.80 -11.47 11.80
N PRO A 212 -19.94 -11.63 12.48
CA PRO A 212 -21.04 -10.64 12.46
C PRO A 212 -20.60 -9.22 12.85
N GLU A 213 -19.78 -9.09 13.90
CA GLU A 213 -19.30 -7.79 14.38
C GLU A 213 -18.38 -7.12 13.34
N ALA A 214 -17.46 -7.87 12.73
CA ALA A 214 -16.58 -7.34 11.68
C ALA A 214 -17.36 -6.97 10.41
N ARG A 215 -18.42 -7.70 10.08
CA ARG A 215 -19.33 -7.37 8.98
C ARG A 215 -20.08 -6.07 9.27
N THR A 216 -20.63 -5.91 10.46
CA THR A 216 -21.24 -4.65 10.92
C THR A 216 -20.22 -3.51 10.86
N GLY A 217 -18.98 -3.78 11.28
CA GLY A 217 -17.87 -2.83 11.23
C GLY A 217 -17.52 -2.39 9.81
N TYR A 218 -17.54 -3.30 8.85
CA TYR A 218 -17.32 -2.97 7.44
C TYR A 218 -18.42 -2.05 6.89
N GLU A 219 -19.69 -2.35 7.17
CA GLU A 219 -20.79 -1.48 6.77
C GLU A 219 -20.70 -0.11 7.46
N THR A 220 -20.34 -0.08 8.75
CA THR A 220 -20.10 1.17 9.46
C THR A 220 -18.96 1.95 8.86
N PHE A 221 -17.83 1.31 8.55
CA PHE A 221 -16.65 1.93 7.91
C PHE A 221 -17.02 2.59 6.57
N LYS A 222 -17.87 1.94 5.77
CA LYS A 222 -18.41 2.51 4.53
C LYS A 222 -19.34 3.70 4.80
N SER A 223 -20.33 3.52 5.66
CA SER A 223 -21.42 4.50 5.85
C SER A 223 -20.99 5.76 6.59
N VAL A 224 -20.00 5.68 7.49
CA VAL A 224 -19.47 6.87 8.16
C VAL A 224 -18.48 7.65 7.30
N GLY A 225 -17.90 7.04 6.24
CA GLY A 225 -17.07 7.70 5.24
C GLY A 225 -15.58 7.37 5.28
N CYS A 226 -15.11 6.44 6.11
CA CYS A 226 -13.69 6.03 6.14
C CYS A 226 -13.21 5.53 4.77
N ILE A 227 -14.10 4.87 4.04
CA ILE A 227 -13.86 4.30 2.73
C ILE A 227 -13.47 5.35 1.66
N ALA A 228 -13.79 6.63 1.87
CA ALA A 228 -13.44 7.69 0.91
C ALA A 228 -11.92 7.84 0.71
N CYS A 229 -11.13 7.51 1.76
CA CYS A 229 -9.67 7.60 1.74
C CYS A 229 -9.01 6.22 1.82
N HIS A 230 -9.60 5.30 2.58
CA HIS A 230 -9.08 3.95 2.79
C HIS A 230 -9.78 2.96 1.87
N GLN A 231 -9.31 2.86 0.62
CA GLN A 231 -9.90 2.04 -0.46
C GLN A 231 -8.85 1.22 -1.22
N GLY A 232 -9.31 0.39 -2.15
CA GLY A 232 -8.47 -0.46 -2.99
C GLY A 232 -7.88 -1.65 -2.23
N ARG A 233 -6.87 -2.30 -2.84
CA ARG A 233 -6.26 -3.55 -2.33
C ARG A 233 -5.56 -3.38 -0.99
N ASN A 234 -4.90 -2.25 -0.81
CA ASN A 234 -4.12 -1.97 0.40
C ASN A 234 -4.96 -1.28 1.50
N VAL A 235 -6.25 -1.07 1.26
CA VAL A 235 -7.15 -0.33 2.16
C VAL A 235 -6.53 1.00 2.56
N GLY A 236 -6.07 1.75 1.56
CA GLY A 236 -5.23 2.94 1.64
C GLY A 236 -3.98 2.81 0.75
N GLY A 237 -2.98 3.66 0.94
CA GLY A 237 -1.73 3.65 0.19
C GLY A 237 -1.84 4.13 -1.26
N ASN A 238 -2.97 4.69 -1.66
CA ASN A 238 -3.31 5.04 -3.04
C ASN A 238 -3.59 6.52 -3.29
N MET A 239 -3.50 7.36 -2.25
CA MET A 239 -3.73 8.80 -2.37
C MET A 239 -3.01 9.58 -1.27
N PHE A 240 -2.92 10.89 -1.46
CA PHE A 240 -2.59 11.84 -0.40
C PHE A 240 -3.86 12.43 0.21
N GLN A 241 -3.82 12.71 1.52
CA GLN A 241 -4.88 13.43 2.18
C GLN A 241 -4.33 14.31 3.30
N ARG A 242 -4.94 15.48 3.50
CA ARG A 242 -4.68 16.34 4.66
C ARG A 242 -5.17 15.64 5.92
N PHE A 243 -4.34 15.59 6.94
CA PHE A 243 -4.76 15.15 8.26
C PHE A 243 -5.49 16.30 8.97
N GLY A 244 -6.76 16.08 9.32
CA GLY A 244 -7.61 17.11 9.90
C GLY A 244 -8.39 17.91 8.84
N VAL A 245 -9.13 17.23 7.96
CA VAL A 245 -9.97 17.87 6.92
C VAL A 245 -11.13 18.66 7.54
N LEU A 246 -11.76 18.12 8.59
CA LEU A 246 -12.93 18.70 9.26
C LEU A 246 -12.67 19.16 10.69
N GLY A 247 -11.40 19.19 11.11
CA GLY A 247 -10.98 19.72 12.41
C GLY A 247 -9.48 19.92 12.46
N ASP A 248 -9.01 20.93 13.17
CA ASP A 248 -7.59 21.26 13.26
C ASP A 248 -6.89 20.37 14.31
N TYR A 249 -6.53 19.15 13.88
CA TYR A 249 -5.86 18.16 14.75
C TYR A 249 -4.56 18.71 15.34
N PHE A 250 -3.73 19.34 14.52
CA PHE A 250 -2.40 19.77 14.96
C PHE A 250 -2.46 20.94 15.95
N LYS A 251 -3.45 21.81 15.80
CA LYS A 251 -3.72 22.89 16.78
C LYS A 251 -4.18 22.27 18.11
N ASP A 252 -5.13 21.33 18.08
CA ASP A 252 -5.68 20.71 19.29
C ASP A 252 -4.65 19.84 20.00
N ARG A 253 -3.82 19.09 19.24
CA ARG A 253 -2.73 18.27 19.79
C ARG A 253 -1.62 19.14 20.37
N GLY A 254 -1.30 20.26 19.72
CA GLY A 254 -0.14 21.10 20.06
C GLY A 254 1.20 20.50 19.65
N ASN A 255 2.29 21.16 20.05
CA ASN A 255 3.69 20.72 19.83
C ASN A 255 3.98 20.32 18.38
N VAL A 256 3.58 21.16 17.43
CA VAL A 256 3.79 20.93 15.99
C VAL A 256 5.29 20.96 15.68
N THR A 257 5.77 19.93 15.00
CA THR A 257 7.16 19.74 14.58
C THR A 257 7.25 19.76 13.05
N GLU A 258 8.46 19.81 12.51
CA GLU A 258 8.70 19.71 11.07
C GLU A 258 8.13 18.40 10.48
N ALA A 259 8.19 17.28 11.20
CA ALA A 259 7.63 16.01 10.77
C ALA A 259 6.11 16.08 10.52
N ASP A 260 5.41 16.96 11.23
CA ASP A 260 3.96 17.18 11.07
C ASP A 260 3.60 17.87 9.76
N TYR A 261 4.52 18.59 9.14
CA TYR A 261 4.24 19.28 7.88
C TYR A 261 4.02 18.32 6.71
N GLY A 262 4.44 17.03 6.84
CA GLY A 262 4.18 15.99 5.88
C GLY A 262 4.72 16.33 4.49
N ARG A 263 3.85 16.24 3.46
CA ARG A 263 4.24 16.48 2.07
C ARG A 263 4.77 17.89 1.79
N TYR A 264 4.43 18.88 2.58
CA TYR A 264 5.03 20.21 2.49
C TYR A 264 6.56 20.17 2.54
N ASN A 265 7.15 19.29 3.32
CA ASN A 265 8.61 19.14 3.42
C ASN A 265 9.26 18.70 2.09
N VAL A 266 8.47 18.16 1.17
CA VAL A 266 8.92 17.72 -0.16
C VAL A 266 8.66 18.77 -1.23
N THR A 267 7.46 19.38 -1.18
CA THR A 267 6.98 20.25 -2.26
C THR A 267 7.16 21.75 -1.98
N HIS A 268 7.29 22.13 -0.71
CA HIS A 268 7.28 23.51 -0.23
C HIS A 268 6.03 24.31 -0.64
N ASN A 269 4.94 23.60 -0.99
CA ASN A 269 3.65 24.18 -1.32
C ASN A 269 2.77 24.20 -0.07
N GLU A 270 2.25 25.36 0.34
CA GLU A 270 1.38 25.48 1.52
C GLU A 270 0.11 24.64 1.44
N ALA A 271 -0.39 24.33 0.24
CA ALA A 271 -1.52 23.44 0.06
C ALA A 271 -1.21 21.98 0.53
N ASP A 272 0.06 21.60 0.56
CA ASP A 272 0.53 20.29 1.00
C ASP A 272 0.89 20.21 2.49
N ARG A 273 0.69 21.30 3.25
CA ARG A 273 0.93 21.28 4.70
C ARG A 273 -0.04 20.37 5.42
N PHE A 274 0.50 19.50 6.28
CA PHE A 274 -0.23 18.44 6.98
C PHE A 274 -0.86 17.38 6.05
N VAL A 275 -0.39 17.29 4.81
CA VAL A 275 -0.79 16.27 3.85
C VAL A 275 0.14 15.07 3.98
N PHE A 276 -0.45 13.88 4.03
CA PHE A 276 0.28 12.60 4.13
C PHE A 276 -0.25 11.61 3.11
N ARG A 277 0.58 10.64 2.73
CA ARG A 277 0.07 9.45 2.09
C ARG A 277 -0.89 8.76 3.06
N VAL A 278 -2.10 8.47 2.62
CA VAL A 278 -3.07 7.69 3.41
C VAL A 278 -2.45 6.32 3.68
N PRO A 279 -2.24 5.93 4.95
CA PRO A 279 -1.58 4.66 5.24
C PRO A 279 -2.46 3.47 4.89
N SER A 280 -1.83 2.32 4.60
CA SER A 280 -2.52 1.04 4.54
C SER A 280 -3.14 0.70 5.89
N LEU A 281 -4.32 0.08 5.86
CA LEU A 281 -4.95 -0.50 7.05
C LEU A 281 -4.77 -2.03 7.13
N ARG A 282 -4.09 -2.66 6.16
CA ARG A 282 -3.73 -4.08 6.25
C ARG A 282 -2.81 -4.30 7.44
N ASN A 283 -3.11 -5.32 8.25
CA ASN A 283 -2.41 -5.66 9.50
C ASN A 283 -2.36 -4.54 10.55
N VAL A 284 -3.23 -3.54 10.46
CA VAL A 284 -3.18 -2.35 11.32
C VAL A 284 -3.26 -2.68 12.81
N GLU A 285 -3.89 -3.79 13.21
CA GLU A 285 -3.93 -4.24 14.61
C GLU A 285 -2.53 -4.56 15.20
N ARG A 286 -1.54 -4.85 14.33
CA ARG A 286 -0.18 -5.27 14.71
C ARG A 286 0.82 -4.12 14.68
N THR A 287 0.42 -2.94 14.21
CA THR A 287 1.34 -1.84 13.90
C THR A 287 1.18 -0.62 14.81
N ALA A 288 0.73 -0.85 16.03
CA ALA A 288 0.75 0.22 17.05
C ALA A 288 2.21 0.64 17.36
N PRO A 289 2.45 1.92 17.75
CA PRO A 289 1.49 3.02 17.82
C PRO A 289 1.16 3.62 16.44
N TYR A 290 0.07 4.41 16.35
CA TYR A 290 -0.50 4.88 15.10
C TYR A 290 -0.15 6.34 14.81
N PHE A 291 -0.37 6.73 13.55
CA PHE A 291 -0.02 8.00 12.91
C PHE A 291 1.49 8.15 12.69
N HIS A 292 1.86 9.18 11.95
CA HIS A 292 3.25 9.46 11.59
C HIS A 292 4.14 9.76 12.82
N ASP A 293 3.56 10.17 13.92
CA ASP A 293 4.24 10.54 15.17
C ASP A 293 4.05 9.52 16.31
N GLY A 294 3.28 8.44 16.05
CA GLY A 294 2.96 7.43 17.07
C GLY A 294 2.08 7.95 18.21
N SER A 295 1.34 9.04 18.03
CA SER A 295 0.57 9.70 19.10
C SER A 295 -0.64 8.91 19.58
N ALA A 296 -1.20 8.00 18.78
CA ALA A 296 -2.27 7.11 19.20
C ALA A 296 -1.72 5.72 19.53
N THR A 297 -1.89 5.27 20.75
CA THR A 297 -1.32 3.99 21.22
C THR A 297 -2.26 2.80 21.02
N THR A 298 -3.54 3.04 20.75
CA THR A 298 -4.56 2.00 20.54
C THR A 298 -5.38 2.27 19.29
N LEU A 299 -5.93 1.21 18.67
CA LEU A 299 -6.88 1.35 17.56
C LEU A 299 -8.09 2.19 17.95
N ASN A 300 -8.56 2.08 19.19
CA ASN A 300 -9.69 2.88 19.68
C ASN A 300 -9.38 4.36 19.58
N GLN A 301 -8.22 4.80 20.08
CA GLN A 301 -7.79 6.20 19.96
C GLN A 301 -7.64 6.63 18.49
N ALA A 302 -7.02 5.80 17.66
CA ALA A 302 -6.82 6.11 16.24
C ALA A 302 -8.16 6.27 15.49
N VAL A 303 -9.12 5.37 15.71
CA VAL A 303 -10.47 5.45 15.10
C VAL A 303 -11.21 6.69 15.57
N GLN A 304 -11.16 7.03 16.87
CA GLN A 304 -11.82 8.23 17.41
C GLN A 304 -11.20 9.52 16.85
N VAL A 305 -9.87 9.59 16.76
CA VAL A 305 -9.16 10.73 16.15
C VAL A 305 -9.57 10.89 14.69
N MET A 306 -9.58 9.81 13.90
CA MET A 306 -10.01 9.86 12.51
C MET A 306 -11.48 10.27 12.38
N ALA A 307 -12.37 9.73 13.21
CA ALA A 307 -13.77 10.12 13.20
C ALA A 307 -13.95 11.62 13.49
N ARG A 308 -13.26 12.13 14.49
CA ARG A 308 -13.38 13.54 14.90
C ARG A 308 -12.79 14.50 13.86
N TYR A 309 -11.54 14.27 13.45
CA TYR A 309 -10.79 15.26 12.68
C TYR A 309 -10.89 15.07 11.16
N GLN A 310 -11.04 13.82 10.67
CA GLN A 310 -11.21 13.57 9.22
C GLN A 310 -12.67 13.62 8.79
N LEU A 311 -13.60 13.14 9.64
CA LEU A 311 -15.01 12.99 9.29
C LEU A 311 -15.93 13.97 10.01
N GLY A 312 -15.41 14.76 10.98
CA GLY A 312 -16.19 15.70 11.80
C GLY A 312 -17.31 14.99 12.59
N ARG A 313 -17.11 13.73 12.96
CA ARG A 313 -18.13 12.88 13.59
C ARG A 313 -17.69 12.42 14.97
N LYS A 314 -18.67 12.20 15.84
CA LYS A 314 -18.51 11.44 17.08
C LYS A 314 -19.18 10.08 16.86
N LEU A 315 -18.41 9.00 16.94
CA LEU A 315 -18.92 7.65 16.86
C LEU A 315 -19.35 7.17 18.25
N SER A 316 -20.35 6.26 18.30
CA SER A 316 -20.67 5.53 19.52
C SER A 316 -19.62 4.45 19.81
N ASP A 317 -19.58 3.95 21.05
CA ASP A 317 -18.65 2.89 21.44
C ASP A 317 -18.89 1.61 20.62
N ASP A 318 -20.14 1.28 20.31
CA ASP A 318 -20.49 0.13 19.46
C ASP A 318 -19.97 0.31 18.02
N GLN A 319 -20.07 1.53 17.45
CA GLN A 319 -19.53 1.83 16.13
C GLN A 319 -18.00 1.72 16.12
N VAL A 320 -17.34 2.22 17.15
CA VAL A 320 -15.88 2.10 17.30
C VAL A 320 -15.47 0.64 17.43
N SER A 321 -16.13 -0.14 18.29
CA SER A 321 -15.85 -1.57 18.49
C SER A 321 -16.03 -2.36 17.21
N SER A 322 -17.14 -2.16 16.49
CA SER A 322 -17.39 -2.87 15.23
C SER A 322 -16.37 -2.50 14.14
N ILE A 323 -15.99 -1.21 14.01
CA ILE A 323 -14.92 -0.80 13.09
C ILE A 323 -13.61 -1.48 13.47
N ILE A 324 -13.25 -1.56 14.75
CA ILE A 324 -12.03 -2.25 15.19
C ILE A 324 -12.10 -3.74 14.85
N ALA A 325 -13.25 -4.40 15.02
CA ALA A 325 -13.42 -5.79 14.60
C ALA A 325 -13.19 -5.97 13.08
N PHE A 326 -13.70 -5.05 12.27
CA PHE A 326 -13.40 -5.02 10.84
C PHE A 326 -11.90 -4.81 10.57
N LEU A 327 -11.26 -3.83 11.20
CA LEU A 327 -9.83 -3.55 11.02
C LEU A 327 -8.95 -4.77 11.38
N LYS A 328 -9.30 -5.51 12.42
CA LYS A 328 -8.62 -6.78 12.78
C LYS A 328 -8.78 -7.85 11.70
N SER A 329 -9.93 -7.89 11.02
CA SER A 329 -10.16 -8.84 9.93
C SER A 329 -9.31 -8.60 8.68
N LEU A 330 -8.63 -7.43 8.59
CA LEU A 330 -7.68 -7.11 7.54
C LEU A 330 -6.28 -7.71 7.74
N SER A 331 -6.06 -8.42 8.85
CA SER A 331 -4.79 -9.07 9.16
C SER A 331 -4.68 -10.41 8.47
N GLY A 332 -3.72 -10.52 7.57
CA GLY A 332 -3.37 -11.76 6.88
C GLY A 332 -2.16 -12.48 7.50
N GLU A 333 -1.69 -13.50 6.81
CA GLU A 333 -0.53 -14.27 7.21
C GLU A 333 0.74 -13.44 7.05
N LEU A 334 1.56 -13.37 8.11
CA LEU A 334 2.89 -12.79 8.02
C LEU A 334 3.84 -13.80 7.34
N ALA A 335 4.84 -13.30 6.62
CA ALA A 335 5.90 -14.15 6.12
C ALA A 335 6.51 -14.96 7.28
N ALA A 336 6.65 -16.28 7.07
CA ALA A 336 7.29 -17.12 8.08
C ALA A 336 8.66 -16.53 8.44
N PRO A 337 9.04 -16.46 9.74
CA PRO A 337 10.38 -16.11 10.11
C PRO A 337 11.29 -17.11 9.38
N GLY A 338 12.11 -16.59 8.44
CA GLY A 338 12.85 -17.44 7.52
C GLY A 338 13.70 -18.44 8.27
N GLU A 339 13.72 -19.66 7.80
CA GLU A 339 14.77 -20.59 8.10
C GLU A 339 16.10 -19.87 7.96
N LYS A 340 16.91 -19.98 9.02
CA LYS A 340 18.29 -19.49 9.01
C LYS A 340 19.00 -20.21 7.87
N GLY A 341 19.14 -19.53 6.72
CA GLY A 341 19.97 -19.98 5.63
C GLY A 341 21.44 -19.74 5.95
#